data_6250fed981da5e081b1a768a2c69bc95
#
_entry.id   6250fed981da5e081b1a768a2c69bc95
#
_cell.length_a   1.000
_cell.length_b   1.000
_cell.length_c   1.000
_cell.angle_alpha   90.00
_cell.angle_beta   90.00
_cell.angle_gamma   90.00
#
_symmetry.space_group_name_H-M   'P 1'
#
loop_
_entity.id
_entity.type
_entity.pdbx_description
1 polymer ?
#
loop_
_entity_poly.entity_id
_entity_poly.type
_entity_poly.pdbx_seq_one_letter_code
_entity_poly.pdbx_strand_id
1 'polypeptide(L)'
;MTEQISLVDYLELGDHPHLVANECTTCGARYFDRRNACASCFAATFRKVDIAPEGEVTTFTIVAQAAPGIPVPFVAAVIDCDGTAVRGNIVNTPPDPEHVHVGMKVCLVTVPVGVDTTGTEALGFGFNHWRHTHERRRLDPRHLDDQVRQAP
;
A
#
# COMPACT_ATOMS: atom_id res chain seq x y z
N MET A 1 -24.03 0.69 7.30
CA MET A 1 -22.60 0.42 7.05
C MET A 1 -22.38 0.44 5.56
N THR A 2 -21.39 1.16 5.10
CA THR A 2 -20.99 1.13 3.69
C THR A 2 -20.17 -0.14 3.47
N GLU A 3 -20.57 -0.97 2.54
CA GLU A 3 -19.78 -2.13 2.16
C GLU A 3 -18.52 -1.66 1.42
N GLN A 4 -17.37 -2.18 1.80
CA GLN A 4 -16.08 -1.84 1.21
C GLN A 4 -15.48 -3.03 0.50
N ILE A 5 -15.01 -2.81 -0.72
CA ILE A 5 -14.33 -3.82 -1.53
C ILE A 5 -12.94 -3.32 -1.92
N SER A 6 -11.99 -4.23 -2.02
CA SER A 6 -10.68 -3.91 -2.57
C SER A 6 -10.73 -3.76 -4.09
N LEU A 7 -10.07 -2.74 -4.61
CA LEU A 7 -9.95 -2.49 -6.05
C LEU A 7 -9.10 -3.56 -6.74
N VAL A 8 -8.18 -4.17 -6.03
CA VAL A 8 -7.25 -5.19 -6.52
C VAL A 8 -7.27 -6.43 -5.65
N ASP A 9 -7.16 -7.60 -6.24
CA ASP A 9 -7.29 -8.89 -5.54
C ASP A 9 -6.19 -9.16 -4.50
N TYR A 10 -5.09 -8.44 -4.57
CA TYR A 10 -3.95 -8.60 -3.67
C TYR A 10 -3.92 -7.58 -2.51
N LEU A 11 -4.96 -6.77 -2.36
CA LEU A 11 -5.14 -5.87 -1.21
C LEU A 11 -6.13 -6.49 -0.23
N GLU A 12 -5.65 -6.88 0.94
CA GLU A 12 -6.49 -7.30 2.05
C GLU A 12 -6.90 -6.09 2.89
N LEU A 13 -8.22 -5.94 3.05
CA LEU A 13 -8.83 -4.90 3.88
C LEU A 13 -9.02 -5.41 5.32
N GLY A 14 -9.26 -4.52 6.24
CA GLY A 14 -9.52 -4.83 7.63
C GLY A 14 -8.85 -3.85 8.57
N ASP A 15 -8.62 -4.25 9.80
CA ASP A 15 -7.99 -3.40 10.82
C ASP A 15 -6.52 -3.07 10.49
N HIS A 16 -5.86 -3.97 9.75
CA HIS A 16 -4.47 -3.81 9.32
C HIS A 16 -4.34 -4.08 7.81
N PRO A 17 -4.71 -3.12 6.96
CA PRO A 17 -4.62 -3.29 5.51
C PRO A 17 -3.19 -3.62 5.07
N HIS A 18 -3.04 -4.61 4.21
CA HIS A 18 -1.76 -5.05 3.68
C HIS A 18 -1.91 -5.70 2.31
N LEU A 19 -0.81 -5.86 1.61
CA LEU A 19 -0.76 -6.58 0.34
C LEU A 19 -0.40 -8.05 0.56
N VAL A 20 -0.91 -8.90 -0.30
CA VAL A 20 -0.63 -10.34 -0.32
C VAL A 20 -0.02 -10.70 -1.67
N ALA A 21 1.15 -11.32 -1.66
CA ALA A 21 1.84 -11.77 -2.86
C ALA A 21 1.78 -13.29 -3.05
N ASN A 22 1.99 -13.73 -4.28
CA ASN A 22 2.24 -15.12 -4.62
C ASN A 22 3.76 -15.34 -4.62
N GLU A 23 4.27 -16.10 -3.66
CA GLU A 23 5.69 -16.46 -3.56
C GLU A 23 5.93 -17.83 -4.16
N CYS A 24 6.89 -17.91 -5.08
CA CYS A 24 7.33 -19.19 -5.63
C CYS A 24 7.95 -20.05 -4.52
N THR A 25 7.43 -21.27 -4.36
CA THR A 25 7.92 -22.20 -3.31
C THR A 25 9.32 -22.73 -3.59
N THR A 26 9.82 -22.58 -4.82
CA THR A 26 11.13 -23.08 -5.22
C THR A 26 12.23 -22.02 -5.07
N CYS A 27 12.02 -20.80 -5.59
CA CYS A 27 13.05 -19.76 -5.61
C CYS A 27 12.75 -18.52 -4.76
N GLY A 28 11.54 -18.41 -4.21
CA GLY A 28 11.12 -17.28 -3.37
C GLY A 28 10.76 -16.01 -4.13
N ALA A 29 10.71 -16.02 -5.45
CA ALA A 29 10.27 -14.87 -6.24
C ALA A 29 8.80 -14.54 -5.96
N ARG A 30 8.46 -13.26 -5.82
CA ARG A 30 7.14 -12.80 -5.43
C ARG A 30 6.46 -12.03 -6.55
N TYR A 31 5.16 -12.27 -6.71
CA TYR A 31 4.32 -11.68 -7.74
C TYR A 31 2.95 -11.31 -7.15
N PHE A 32 2.39 -10.19 -7.56
CA PHE A 32 1.02 -9.82 -7.17
C PHE A 32 -0.02 -10.47 -8.08
N ASP A 33 0.30 -10.65 -9.36
CA ASP A 33 -0.58 -11.30 -10.30
C ASP A 33 -0.54 -12.83 -10.18
N ARG A 34 -1.64 -13.47 -10.57
CA ARG A 34 -1.67 -14.91 -10.76
C ARG A 34 -0.71 -15.30 -11.89
N ARG A 35 0.15 -16.28 -11.62
CA ARG A 35 1.06 -16.84 -12.60
C ARG A 35 0.90 -18.35 -12.72
N ASN A 36 1.02 -18.85 -13.95
CA ASN A 36 1.04 -20.28 -14.21
C ASN A 36 2.44 -20.88 -14.00
N ALA A 37 3.47 -20.06 -14.18
CA ALA A 37 4.86 -20.44 -13.93
C ALA A 37 5.66 -19.25 -13.41
N CYS A 38 6.68 -19.54 -12.60
CA CYS A 38 7.62 -18.54 -12.10
C CYS A 38 8.50 -18.02 -13.24
N ALA A 39 8.59 -16.68 -13.37
CA ALA A 39 9.43 -16.06 -14.38
C ALA A 39 10.94 -16.25 -14.12
N SER A 40 11.30 -16.58 -12.88
CA SER A 40 12.71 -16.77 -12.48
C SER A 40 13.18 -18.22 -12.64
N CYS A 41 12.40 -19.21 -12.20
CA CYS A 41 12.83 -20.62 -12.16
C CYS A 41 11.88 -21.58 -12.87
N PHE A 42 10.79 -21.08 -13.49
CA PHE A 42 9.77 -21.85 -14.23
C PHE A 42 8.95 -22.83 -13.39
N ALA A 43 9.11 -22.89 -12.08
CA ALA A 43 8.26 -23.69 -11.21
C ALA A 43 6.80 -23.20 -11.22
N ALA A 44 5.85 -24.11 -10.99
CA ALA A 44 4.42 -23.81 -11.10
C ALA A 44 3.70 -23.76 -9.74
N THR A 45 4.43 -23.86 -8.64
CA THR A 45 3.86 -23.86 -7.28
C THR A 45 4.16 -22.58 -6.53
N PHE A 46 3.10 -21.97 -5.99
CA PHE A 46 3.15 -20.69 -5.26
C PHE A 46 2.40 -20.82 -3.94
N ARG A 47 2.82 -20.01 -2.97
CA ARG A 47 2.11 -19.81 -1.71
C ARG A 47 1.77 -18.35 -1.51
N LYS A 48 0.72 -18.04 -0.75
CA LYS A 48 0.38 -16.69 -0.36
C LYS A 48 1.26 -16.24 0.80
N VAL A 49 1.80 -15.03 0.69
CA VAL A 49 2.60 -14.39 1.74
C VAL A 49 2.16 -12.96 1.94
N ASP A 50 2.07 -12.53 3.19
CA ASP A 50 1.76 -11.14 3.52
C ASP A 50 2.99 -10.27 3.28
N ILE A 51 2.76 -9.10 2.71
CA ILE A 51 3.81 -8.11 2.45
C ILE A 51 3.77 -7.06 3.56
N ALA A 52 4.94 -6.69 4.08
CA ALA A 52 5.06 -5.65 5.08
C ALA A 52 4.41 -4.34 4.60
N PRO A 53 3.54 -3.70 5.40
CA PRO A 53 2.90 -2.44 5.01
C PRO A 53 3.85 -1.23 5.05
N GLU A 54 4.99 -1.39 5.69
CA GLU A 54 6.03 -0.36 5.79
C GLU A 54 7.13 -0.62 4.76
N GLY A 55 7.66 0.46 4.20
CA GLY A 55 8.71 0.34 3.21
C GLY A 55 9.50 1.62 3.02
N GLU A 56 10.40 1.57 2.07
CA GLU A 56 11.30 2.65 1.70
C GLU A 56 11.23 2.94 0.21
N VAL A 57 11.15 4.21 -0.15
CA VAL A 57 11.12 4.64 -1.56
C VAL A 57 12.48 4.36 -2.19
N THR A 58 12.50 3.50 -3.21
CA THR A 58 13.70 3.17 -3.99
C THR A 58 13.86 4.06 -5.21
N THR A 59 12.74 4.42 -5.84
CA THR A 59 12.69 5.39 -6.93
C THR A 59 11.31 6.02 -7.01
N PHE A 60 11.23 7.21 -7.58
CA PHE A 60 9.96 7.90 -7.79
C PHE A 60 10.02 8.83 -8.99
N THR A 61 8.86 9.24 -9.46
CA THR A 61 8.70 10.33 -10.42
C THR A 61 7.52 11.20 -10.03
N ILE A 62 7.64 12.50 -10.28
CA ILE A 62 6.55 13.46 -10.15
C ILE A 62 5.88 13.56 -11.52
N VAL A 63 4.66 13.06 -11.61
CA VAL A 63 3.89 13.01 -12.86
C VAL A 63 3.12 14.32 -13.01
N ALA A 64 3.52 15.15 -13.97
CA ALA A 64 2.92 16.46 -14.23
C ALA A 64 1.86 16.43 -15.35
N GLN A 65 1.79 15.34 -16.14
CA GLN A 65 0.83 15.17 -17.22
C GLN A 65 0.21 13.78 -17.16
N ALA A 66 -1.10 13.72 -17.27
CA ALA A 66 -1.87 12.48 -17.30
C ALA A 66 -3.07 12.62 -18.23
N ALA A 67 -3.81 11.53 -18.43
CA ALA A 67 -5.05 11.56 -19.19
C ALA A 67 -6.08 12.50 -18.54
N PRO A 68 -7.02 13.07 -19.33
CA PRO A 68 -8.08 13.90 -18.79
C PRO A 68 -8.84 13.21 -17.65
N GLY A 69 -9.12 13.95 -16.58
CA GLY A 69 -9.81 13.44 -15.39
C GLY A 69 -8.88 12.86 -14.30
N ILE A 70 -7.59 12.69 -14.57
CA ILE A 70 -6.61 12.28 -13.56
C ILE A 70 -5.97 13.53 -12.95
N PRO A 71 -6.13 13.76 -11.64
CA PRO A 71 -5.50 14.90 -10.97
C PRO A 71 -3.98 14.83 -11.04
N VAL A 72 -3.36 15.92 -11.44
CA VAL A 72 -1.91 16.10 -11.48
C VAL A 72 -1.50 17.39 -10.75
N PRO A 73 -0.26 17.51 -10.21
CA PRO A 73 0.77 16.47 -10.18
C PRO A 73 0.49 15.38 -9.14
N PHE A 74 1.05 14.20 -9.35
CA PHE A 74 1.09 13.13 -8.35
C PHE A 74 2.44 12.43 -8.36
N VAL A 75 2.74 11.67 -7.32
CA VAL A 75 4.00 10.92 -7.20
C VAL A 75 3.74 9.44 -7.41
N ALA A 76 4.34 8.89 -8.45
CA ALA A 76 4.41 7.45 -8.66
C ALA A 76 5.78 6.95 -8.17
N ALA A 77 5.79 5.90 -7.37
CA ALA A 77 6.98 5.39 -6.72
C ALA A 77 7.09 3.87 -6.77
N VAL A 78 8.30 3.38 -6.58
CA VAL A 78 8.59 1.98 -6.24
C VAL A 78 9.08 1.95 -4.81
N ILE A 79 8.43 1.15 -4.00
CA ILE A 79 8.68 1.01 -2.56
C ILE A 79 9.24 -0.39 -2.29
N ASP A 80 10.34 -0.47 -1.58
CA ASP A 80 10.85 -1.72 -1.05
C ASP A 80 10.15 -2.03 0.28
N CYS A 81 9.27 -3.02 0.25
CA CYS A 81 8.56 -3.54 1.40
C CYS A 81 9.20 -4.87 1.84
N ASP A 82 10.24 -4.78 2.65
CA ASP A 82 10.98 -5.95 3.17
C ASP A 82 11.46 -6.88 2.06
N GLY A 83 12.16 -6.33 1.06
CA GLY A 83 12.71 -7.05 -0.08
C GLY A 83 11.74 -7.27 -1.25
N THR A 84 10.50 -6.82 -1.14
CA THR A 84 9.50 -6.89 -2.20
C THR A 84 9.25 -5.52 -2.79
N ALA A 85 9.48 -5.37 -4.10
CA ALA A 85 9.21 -4.12 -4.80
C ALA A 85 7.72 -3.95 -5.07
N VAL A 86 7.14 -2.88 -4.55
CA VAL A 86 5.73 -2.52 -4.72
C VAL A 86 5.63 -1.20 -5.47
N ARG A 87 4.82 -1.17 -6.52
CA ARG A 87 4.47 0.07 -7.21
C ARG A 87 3.25 0.70 -6.56
N GLY A 88 3.34 1.98 -6.26
CA GLY A 88 2.23 2.73 -5.68
C GLY A 88 2.45 4.23 -5.74
N ASN A 89 1.40 4.97 -5.46
CA ASN A 89 1.49 6.44 -5.39
C ASN A 89 1.79 6.87 -3.95
N ILE A 90 2.61 7.91 -3.82
CA ILE A 90 2.75 8.61 -2.54
C ILE A 90 1.57 9.56 -2.41
N VAL A 91 0.81 9.40 -1.34
CA VAL A 91 -0.39 10.18 -1.04
C VAL A 91 -0.21 11.01 0.23
N ASN A 92 -1.07 12.01 0.42
CA ASN A 92 -1.05 12.90 1.59
C ASN A 92 0.31 13.60 1.83
N THR A 93 1.07 13.78 0.76
CA THR A 93 2.39 14.41 0.77
C THR A 93 2.47 15.34 -0.43
N PRO A 94 2.96 16.58 -0.30
CA PRO A 94 3.11 17.47 -1.44
C PRO A 94 3.98 16.83 -2.53
N PRO A 95 3.54 16.84 -3.80
CA PRO A 95 4.24 16.17 -4.91
C PRO A 95 5.37 17.05 -5.45
N ASP A 96 6.37 17.29 -4.64
CA ASP A 96 7.54 18.13 -4.95
C ASP A 96 8.84 17.51 -4.42
N PRO A 97 10.00 17.93 -4.96
CA PRO A 97 11.30 17.39 -4.56
C PRO A 97 11.71 17.71 -3.11
N GLU A 98 11.06 18.65 -2.46
CA GLU A 98 11.36 19.01 -1.07
C GLU A 98 10.73 18.00 -0.09
N HIS A 99 9.61 17.37 -0.47
CA HIS A 99 8.83 16.48 0.37
C HIS A 99 8.99 15.00 0.02
N VAL A 100 9.42 14.67 -1.20
CA VAL A 100 9.60 13.30 -1.67
C VAL A 100 11.05 13.07 -2.08
N HIS A 101 11.66 12.02 -1.54
CA HIS A 101 13.03 11.64 -1.83
C HIS A 101 13.25 10.13 -1.75
N VAL A 102 14.29 9.65 -2.43
CA VAL A 102 14.76 8.27 -2.30
C VAL A 102 15.22 8.02 -0.86
N GLY A 103 14.88 6.86 -0.31
CA GLY A 103 15.15 6.52 1.10
C GLY A 103 14.07 6.97 2.08
N MET A 104 13.04 7.67 1.60
CA MET A 104 11.91 8.09 2.42
C MET A 104 11.16 6.88 2.98
N LYS A 105 10.89 6.87 4.27
CA LYS A 105 10.08 5.83 4.92
C LYS A 105 8.61 6.12 4.71
N VAL A 106 7.88 5.11 4.27
CA VAL A 106 6.45 5.19 3.95
C VAL A 106 5.67 4.00 4.52
N CYS A 107 4.37 4.18 4.63
CA CYS A 107 3.47 3.15 5.13
C CYS A 107 2.25 3.06 4.21
N LEU A 108 1.80 1.84 3.93
CA LEU A 108 0.62 1.58 3.12
C LEU A 108 -0.63 2.16 3.79
N VAL A 109 -1.45 2.81 3.01
CA VAL A 109 -2.76 3.32 3.40
C VAL A 109 -3.80 2.96 2.34
N THR A 110 -5.03 2.78 2.75
CA THR A 110 -6.16 2.62 1.82
C THR A 110 -6.63 3.98 1.32
N VAL A 111 -7.01 4.03 0.06
CA VAL A 111 -7.44 5.25 -0.63
C VAL A 111 -8.81 4.99 -1.28
N PRO A 112 -9.85 5.77 -0.96
CA PRO A 112 -11.13 5.67 -1.65
C PRO A 112 -10.96 6.00 -3.14
N VAL A 113 -11.46 5.13 -4.01
CA VAL A 113 -11.41 5.33 -5.47
C VAL A 113 -12.75 5.77 -6.02
N GLY A 114 -13.84 5.25 -5.47
CA GLY A 114 -15.18 5.62 -5.87
C GLY A 114 -16.23 4.80 -5.15
N VAL A 115 -17.48 5.20 -5.35
CA VAL A 115 -18.64 4.52 -4.79
C VAL A 115 -19.56 4.14 -5.95
N ASP A 116 -20.03 2.92 -5.98
CA ASP A 116 -20.97 2.46 -6.99
C ASP A 116 -22.40 2.95 -6.72
N THR A 117 -23.31 2.61 -7.61
CA THR A 117 -24.73 3.01 -7.51
C THR A 117 -25.47 2.35 -6.34
N THR A 118 -24.90 1.31 -5.74
CA THR A 118 -25.47 0.60 -4.59
C THR A 118 -24.92 1.09 -3.25
N GLY A 119 -23.94 1.99 -3.27
CA GLY A 119 -23.26 2.53 -2.08
C GLY A 119 -22.05 1.71 -1.64
N THR A 120 -21.57 0.75 -2.45
CA THR A 120 -20.34 0.01 -2.20
C THR A 120 -19.13 0.87 -2.53
N GLU A 121 -18.23 1.04 -1.58
CA GLU A 121 -17.02 1.85 -1.72
C GLU A 121 -15.84 0.98 -2.18
N ALA A 122 -15.21 1.34 -3.30
CA ALA A 122 -13.99 0.72 -3.76
C ALA A 122 -12.76 1.39 -3.14
N LEU A 123 -11.92 0.59 -2.51
CA LEU A 123 -10.67 1.02 -1.91
C LEU A 123 -9.46 0.53 -2.71
N GLY A 124 -8.62 1.46 -3.13
CA GLY A 124 -7.27 1.19 -3.59
C GLY A 124 -6.27 1.37 -2.46
N PHE A 125 -5.00 1.37 -2.80
CA PHE A 125 -3.93 1.65 -1.85
C PHE A 125 -2.96 2.72 -2.38
N GLY A 126 -2.28 3.35 -1.46
CA GLY A 126 -1.16 4.25 -1.69
C GLY A 126 -0.20 4.15 -0.52
N PHE A 127 0.82 4.98 -0.54
CA PHE A 127 1.80 5.06 0.53
C PHE A 127 1.84 6.47 1.08
N ASN A 128 1.81 6.56 2.40
CA ASN A 128 1.87 7.82 3.13
C ASN A 128 3.23 7.94 3.83
N HIS A 129 3.71 9.15 4.02
CA HIS A 129 4.92 9.37 4.82
C HIS A 129 4.74 8.77 6.21
N TRP A 130 5.73 8.01 6.66
CA TRP A 130 5.68 7.24 7.91
C TRP A 130 5.27 8.07 9.14
N ARG A 131 5.75 9.32 9.25
CA ARG A 131 5.41 10.23 10.36
C ARG A 131 3.92 10.54 10.46
N HIS A 132 3.25 10.75 9.33
CA HIS A 132 1.81 11.05 9.33
C HIS A 132 0.95 9.86 9.78
N THR A 133 1.38 8.65 9.51
CA THR A 133 0.65 7.44 9.90
C THR A 133 0.74 7.19 11.40
N HIS A 134 1.92 7.37 11.99
CA HIS A 134 2.11 7.21 13.43
C HIS A 134 1.47 8.32 14.26
N GLU A 135 1.44 9.53 13.74
CA GLU A 135 0.80 10.66 14.42
C GLU A 135 -0.72 10.50 14.47
N ARG A 136 -1.35 10.02 13.39
CA ARG A 136 -2.78 9.70 13.37
C ARG A 136 -3.14 8.54 14.30
N ARG A 137 -2.32 7.50 14.39
CA ARG A 137 -2.54 6.39 15.33
C ARG A 137 -2.46 6.83 16.78
N ARG A 138 -1.63 7.84 17.10
CA ARG A 138 -1.56 8.43 18.45
C ARG A 138 -2.77 9.29 18.80
N LEU A 139 -3.48 9.79 17.80
CA LEU A 139 -4.67 10.63 17.97
C LEU A 139 -5.99 9.85 17.86
N ASP A 140 -5.95 8.54 17.55
CA ASP A 140 -7.14 7.69 17.55
C ASP A 140 -7.57 7.44 19.01
N PRO A 141 -8.78 7.90 19.41
CA PRO A 141 -9.29 7.72 20.77
C PRO A 141 -9.33 6.27 21.23
N ARG A 142 -9.42 5.32 20.31
CA ARG A 142 -9.43 3.89 20.61
C ARG A 142 -8.09 3.37 21.11
N HIS A 143 -7.00 4.07 20.83
CA HIS A 143 -5.66 3.71 21.30
C HIS A 143 -5.36 4.23 22.71
N LEU A 144 -6.13 5.22 23.17
CA LEU A 144 -6.03 5.75 24.54
C LEU A 144 -6.63 4.80 25.58
N ASP A 145 -7.65 4.02 25.20
CA ASP A 145 -8.30 3.05 26.09
C ASP A 145 -7.40 1.83 26.40
N ASP A 146 -6.51 1.46 25.48
CA ASP A 146 -5.57 0.34 25.71
C ASP A 146 -4.44 0.70 26.67
N GLN A 147 -4.04 1.95 26.75
CA GLN A 147 -2.99 2.39 27.67
C GLN A 147 -3.50 2.56 29.11
N VAL A 148 -4.77 2.87 29.29
CA VAL A 148 -5.40 3.01 30.61
C VAL A 148 -5.62 1.64 31.29
N ARG A 149 -5.73 0.55 30.52
CA ARG A 149 -5.92 -0.81 31.03
C ARG A 149 -4.62 -1.51 31.46
N GLN A 150 -3.46 -0.92 31.21
CA GLN A 150 -2.14 -1.49 31.56
C GLN A 150 -1.41 -0.71 32.66
N ALA A 151 -2.06 0.21 33.34
CA ALA A 151 -1.51 0.82 34.54
C ALA A 151 -1.79 -0.07 35.77
N PRO A 152 -0.79 -0.36 36.62
CA PRO A 152 -0.92 -1.22 37.79
C PRO A 152 -1.85 -0.64 38.86
#